data_6b01a61270f8b04aed4bd3b0967c4071
#
_entry.id   6b01a61270f8b04aed4bd3b0967c4071
#
_cell.length_a   1.000
_cell.length_b   1.000
_cell.length_c   1.000
_cell.angle_alpha   90.00
_cell.angle_beta   90.00
_cell.angle_gamma   90.00
#
_symmetry.space_group_name_H-M   'P 1'
#
loop_
_entity.id
_entity.type
_entity.pdbx_description
1 polymer ?
#
loop_
_entity_poly.entity_id
_entity_poly.type
_entity_poly.pdbx_seq_one_letter_code
_entity_poly.pdbx_strand_id
1 'polypeptide(L)'
;PSNIGTFAQSYAFWYDEIEYTPEERQRVDDYMTRKLMEQKFAPIGRNYKGPFIKCDINDINSVLNERTGTNNCGNIRMKVAVGEIMLGFRLENQTLLDKGHDDMYVVHAFINEDGININHASRGGNTVNYSWEYTYYSSLLAEIYDSVGYDYFEHTLPRGAKVHEHLSFNYRLLKDFKLTAQWAKYDIGSLWLPYSQIK
;
A
#
# COMPACT_ATOMS: atom_id res chain seq x y z
N PRO A 1 -4.43 -7.65 11.33
CA PRO A 1 -4.24 -6.22 11.01
C PRO A 1 -4.64 -5.88 9.58
N SER A 2 -4.21 -6.68 8.57
CA SER A 2 -4.48 -6.38 7.15
C SER A 2 -5.96 -6.36 6.77
N ASN A 3 -6.80 -7.08 7.48
CA ASN A 3 -8.23 -7.20 7.14
C ASN A 3 -9.01 -5.91 7.41
N ILE A 4 -8.62 -5.12 8.41
CA ILE A 4 -9.37 -3.90 8.74
C ILE A 4 -9.33 -2.87 7.61
N GLY A 5 -8.20 -2.73 6.91
CA GLY A 5 -8.11 -1.86 5.74
C GLY A 5 -9.06 -2.29 4.62
N THR A 6 -9.11 -3.59 4.31
CA THR A 6 -10.04 -4.13 3.30
C THR A 6 -11.50 -3.96 3.72
N PHE A 7 -11.82 -4.17 4.99
CA PHE A 7 -13.17 -3.92 5.49
C PHE A 7 -13.56 -2.45 5.40
N ALA A 8 -12.64 -1.55 5.73
CA ALA A 8 -12.87 -0.11 5.63
C ALA A 8 -13.11 0.33 4.18
N GLN A 9 -12.34 -0.20 3.23
CA GLN A 9 -12.53 0.05 1.80
C GLN A 9 -13.92 -0.42 1.36
N SER A 10 -14.28 -1.66 1.66
CA SER A 10 -15.58 -2.21 1.30
C SER A 10 -16.72 -1.44 1.95
N TYR A 11 -16.58 -1.07 3.22
CA TYR A 11 -17.58 -0.29 3.94
C TYR A 11 -17.73 1.11 3.34
N ALA A 12 -16.64 1.81 3.06
CA ALA A 12 -16.67 3.12 2.45
C ALA A 12 -17.28 3.10 1.02
N PHE A 13 -16.99 2.03 0.26
CA PHE A 13 -17.53 1.85 -1.08
C PHE A 13 -19.04 1.65 -1.09
N TRP A 14 -19.56 0.81 -0.19
CA TRP A 14 -20.98 0.48 -0.09
C TRP A 14 -21.75 1.32 0.91
N TYR A 15 -21.16 2.41 1.41
CA TYR A 15 -21.67 3.19 2.53
C TYR A 15 -23.12 3.63 2.37
N ASP A 16 -23.52 4.11 1.21
CA ASP A 16 -24.88 4.59 0.93
C ASP A 16 -25.86 3.47 0.65
N GLU A 17 -25.34 2.32 0.19
CA GLU A 17 -26.16 1.17 -0.19
C GLU A 17 -26.55 0.29 1.02
N ILE A 18 -25.84 0.44 2.14
CA ILE A 18 -26.11 -0.35 3.33
C ILE A 18 -27.26 0.28 4.11
N GLU A 19 -28.35 -0.48 4.27
CA GLU A 19 -29.50 -0.08 5.07
C GLU A 19 -29.19 -0.24 6.56
N TYR A 20 -28.77 0.86 7.20
CA TYR A 20 -28.60 0.96 8.65
C TYR A 20 -29.54 2.03 9.21
N THR A 21 -30.02 1.82 10.45
CA THR A 21 -30.54 2.94 11.24
C THR A 21 -29.42 3.94 11.52
N PRO A 22 -29.74 5.21 11.82
CA PRO A 22 -28.71 6.21 12.16
C PRO A 22 -27.80 5.74 13.32
N GLU A 23 -28.37 5.09 14.33
CA GLU A 23 -27.64 4.60 15.49
C GLU A 23 -26.74 3.41 15.17
N GLU A 24 -27.16 2.53 14.26
CA GLU A 24 -26.32 1.42 13.77
C GLU A 24 -25.17 1.94 12.94
N ARG A 25 -25.44 2.87 12.04
CA ARG A 25 -24.42 3.52 11.20
C ARG A 25 -23.37 4.19 12.08
N GLN A 26 -23.78 5.01 13.04
CA GLN A 26 -22.84 5.68 13.94
C GLN A 26 -21.95 4.67 14.70
N ARG A 27 -22.52 3.55 15.18
CA ARG A 27 -21.73 2.51 15.86
C ARG A 27 -20.70 1.86 14.95
N VAL A 28 -21.04 1.63 13.68
CA VAL A 28 -20.11 1.05 12.70
C VAL A 28 -19.03 2.07 12.34
N ASP A 29 -19.38 3.33 12.10
CA ASP A 29 -18.44 4.42 11.81
C ASP A 29 -17.42 4.59 12.95
N ASP A 30 -17.88 4.65 14.19
CA ASP A 30 -17.04 4.76 15.38
C ASP A 30 -16.12 3.54 15.54
N TYR A 31 -16.67 2.34 15.31
CA TYR A 31 -15.89 1.10 15.38
C TYR A 31 -14.78 1.08 14.33
N MET A 32 -15.11 1.36 13.06
CA MET A 32 -14.16 1.32 11.96
C MET A 32 -13.09 2.39 12.13
N THR A 33 -13.49 3.63 12.45
CA THR A 33 -12.56 4.74 12.73
C THR A 33 -11.60 4.37 13.84
N ARG A 34 -12.12 3.92 14.98
CA ARG A 34 -11.28 3.50 16.11
C ARG A 34 -10.33 2.38 15.74
N LYS A 35 -10.79 1.37 14.98
CA LYS A 35 -9.94 0.24 14.57
C LYS A 35 -8.84 0.65 13.59
N LEU A 36 -9.08 1.59 12.69
CA LEU A 36 -8.05 2.15 11.82
C LEU A 36 -7.07 3.00 12.62
N MET A 37 -7.55 3.85 13.53
CA MET A 37 -6.69 4.66 14.38
C MET A 37 -5.82 3.83 15.34
N GLU A 38 -6.29 2.66 15.77
CA GLU A 38 -5.52 1.70 16.56
C GLU A 38 -4.43 0.97 15.76
N GLN A 39 -4.50 0.98 14.40
CA GLN A 39 -3.46 0.36 13.59
C GLN A 39 -2.15 1.15 13.74
N LYS A 40 -1.23 0.54 14.45
CA LYS A 40 0.13 1.06 14.61
C LYS A 40 1.03 0.21 13.73
N PHE A 41 1.30 0.67 12.54
CA PHE A 41 2.50 0.23 11.86
C PHE A 41 3.68 0.67 12.72
N ALA A 42 4.68 -0.20 12.88
CA ALA A 42 5.83 0.16 13.69
C ALA A 42 6.33 1.53 13.22
N PRO A 43 6.18 2.58 14.04
CA PRO A 43 6.69 3.87 13.66
C PRO A 43 8.20 3.73 13.54
N ILE A 44 8.77 4.50 12.64
CA ILE A 44 10.19 4.72 12.56
C ILE A 44 10.70 4.89 13.99
N GLY A 45 11.38 3.86 14.54
CA GLY A 45 12.06 3.99 15.82
C GLY A 45 11.46 3.36 17.08
N ARG A 46 10.32 2.68 17.09
CA ARG A 46 9.82 2.02 18.30
C ARG A 46 10.25 0.56 18.41
N ASN A 47 10.62 0.14 19.65
CA ASN A 47 11.03 -1.20 20.05
C ASN A 47 9.96 -2.26 19.74
N TYR A 48 9.92 -2.72 18.52
CA TYR A 48 9.14 -3.90 18.15
C TYR A 48 10.02 -5.13 18.46
N LYS A 49 9.55 -5.98 19.38
CA LYS A 49 10.23 -7.24 19.74
C LYS A 49 9.92 -8.34 18.74
N GLY A 50 10.00 -8.08 17.47
CA GLY A 50 9.77 -9.04 16.41
C GLY A 50 10.73 -8.82 15.23
N PRO A 51 10.82 -9.78 14.30
CA PRO A 51 11.73 -9.72 13.17
C PRO A 51 11.30 -8.72 12.07
N PHE A 52 10.55 -7.68 12.42
CA PHE A 52 10.07 -6.70 11.47
C PHE A 52 11.07 -5.57 11.30
N ILE A 53 11.47 -5.38 10.06
CA ILE A 53 12.33 -4.28 9.64
C ILE A 53 11.65 -2.96 9.97
N LYS A 54 12.43 -2.03 10.48
CA LYS A 54 12.05 -0.62 10.56
C LYS A 54 11.81 -0.12 9.14
N CYS A 55 10.67 0.53 8.89
CA CYS A 55 10.47 1.25 7.65
C CYS A 55 11.32 2.53 7.69
N ASP A 56 12.62 2.39 7.50
CA ASP A 56 13.50 3.54 7.38
C ASP A 56 13.44 4.04 5.95
N ILE A 57 12.66 5.09 5.73
CA ILE A 57 12.52 5.73 4.42
C ILE A 57 13.80 6.45 3.97
N ASN A 58 14.76 6.66 4.87
CA ASN A 58 16.05 7.29 4.58
C ASN A 58 17.12 6.26 4.21
N ASP A 59 16.95 5.01 4.63
CA ASP A 59 17.85 3.92 4.32
C ASP A 59 17.14 2.73 3.65
N ILE A 60 16.73 2.94 2.41
CA ILE A 60 16.07 1.92 1.59
C ILE A 60 16.93 0.68 1.41
N ASN A 61 18.26 0.84 1.35
CA ASN A 61 19.17 -0.28 1.16
C ASN A 61 19.20 -1.20 2.38
N SER A 62 19.02 -0.68 3.59
CA SER A 62 18.91 -1.52 4.78
C SER A 62 17.68 -2.40 4.72
N VAL A 63 16.58 -1.88 4.19
CA VAL A 63 15.33 -2.63 4.00
C VAL A 63 15.50 -3.78 3.00
N LEU A 64 16.31 -3.60 1.96
CA LEU A 64 16.61 -4.64 0.97
C LEU A 64 17.57 -5.71 1.51
N ASN A 65 18.48 -5.33 2.38
CA ASN A 65 19.51 -6.22 2.92
C ASN A 65 19.00 -7.08 4.09
N GLU A 66 18.00 -6.60 4.80
CA GLU A 66 17.40 -7.34 5.88
C GLU A 66 16.27 -8.22 5.35
N ARG A 67 16.49 -9.51 5.22
CA ARG A 67 15.64 -10.57 4.66
C ARG A 67 14.26 -10.73 5.32
N THR A 68 13.85 -9.85 6.19
CA THR A 68 12.68 -10.05 7.02
C THR A 68 11.58 -9.06 6.69
N GLY A 69 10.53 -9.59 6.14
CA GLY A 69 9.14 -9.12 6.19
C GLY A 69 8.86 -7.60 6.15
N THR A 70 9.00 -6.99 5.02
CA THR A 70 8.73 -5.59 4.76
C THR A 70 7.24 -5.22 4.74
N ASN A 71 6.37 -6.07 5.29
CA ASN A 71 4.91 -5.90 5.26
C ASN A 71 4.44 -4.57 5.85
N ASN A 72 5.18 -4.04 6.83
CA ASN A 72 4.84 -2.76 7.45
C ASN A 72 5.22 -1.52 6.61
N CYS A 73 6.03 -1.71 5.55
CA CYS A 73 6.44 -0.63 4.65
C CYS A 73 5.76 -0.72 3.29
N GLY A 74 5.12 -1.84 3.00
CA GLY A 74 4.60 -2.17 1.68
C GLY A 74 3.09 -2.38 1.66
N ASN A 75 2.70 -3.48 1.05
CA ASN A 75 1.31 -3.78 0.70
C ASN A 75 0.33 -3.78 1.88
N ILE A 76 0.73 -4.24 3.07
CA ILE A 76 -0.18 -4.23 4.24
C ILE A 76 -0.46 -2.81 4.70
N ARG A 77 0.57 -1.96 4.79
CA ARG A 77 0.40 -0.55 5.13
C ARG A 77 -0.46 0.15 4.08
N MET A 78 -0.21 -0.09 2.80
CA MET A 78 -0.99 0.45 1.71
C MET A 78 -2.48 0.08 1.82
N LYS A 79 -2.80 -1.18 2.10
CA LYS A 79 -4.20 -1.62 2.31
C LYS A 79 -4.91 -0.83 3.39
N VAL A 80 -4.23 -0.56 4.48
CA VAL A 80 -4.78 0.21 5.60
C VAL A 80 -4.88 1.69 5.24
N ALA A 81 -3.83 2.27 4.67
CA ALA A 81 -3.82 3.67 4.25
C ALA A 81 -4.96 4.01 3.27
N VAL A 82 -5.18 3.14 2.28
CA VAL A 82 -6.31 3.32 1.35
C VAL A 82 -7.65 3.23 2.07
N GLY A 83 -7.81 2.31 3.01
CA GLY A 83 -9.02 2.22 3.85
C GLY A 83 -9.23 3.47 4.72
N GLU A 84 -8.17 4.04 5.26
CA GLU A 84 -8.18 5.28 6.04
C GLU A 84 -8.60 6.47 5.16
N ILE A 85 -8.01 6.59 3.98
CA ILE A 85 -8.34 7.67 3.03
C ILE A 85 -9.78 7.54 2.58
N MET A 86 -10.21 6.35 2.11
CA MET A 86 -11.59 6.13 1.64
C MET A 86 -12.62 6.44 2.71
N LEU A 87 -12.42 5.91 3.91
CA LEU A 87 -13.35 6.14 5.02
C LEU A 87 -13.25 7.57 5.53
N GLY A 88 -12.06 8.16 5.54
CA GLY A 88 -11.85 9.55 5.91
C GLY A 88 -12.61 10.52 4.99
N PHE A 89 -12.56 10.31 3.68
CA PHE A 89 -13.37 11.07 2.73
C PHE A 89 -14.86 10.86 3.00
N ARG A 90 -15.26 9.61 3.20
CA ARG A 90 -16.68 9.28 3.36
C ARG A 90 -17.30 9.89 4.62
N LEU A 91 -16.54 9.93 5.71
CA LEU A 91 -16.98 10.46 7.00
C LEU A 91 -16.59 11.93 7.22
N GLU A 92 -15.99 12.59 6.23
CA GLU A 92 -15.41 13.94 6.38
C GLU A 92 -14.46 14.04 7.59
N ASN A 93 -13.72 12.96 7.86
CA ASN A 93 -12.84 12.82 9.02
C ASN A 93 -11.40 13.17 8.67
N GLN A 94 -11.00 14.43 8.91
CA GLN A 94 -9.67 14.92 8.58
C GLN A 94 -8.55 14.15 9.28
N THR A 95 -8.74 13.75 10.55
CA THR A 95 -7.72 13.00 11.30
C THR A 95 -7.43 11.65 10.65
N LEU A 96 -8.46 10.99 10.12
CA LEU A 96 -8.32 9.72 9.44
C LEU A 96 -7.66 9.90 8.06
N LEU A 97 -8.00 10.97 7.36
CA LEU A 97 -7.36 11.35 6.09
C LEU A 97 -5.87 11.62 6.29
N ASP A 98 -5.50 12.45 7.26
CA ASP A 98 -4.11 12.80 7.54
C ASP A 98 -3.29 11.53 7.85
N LYS A 99 -3.84 10.65 8.69
CA LYS A 99 -3.19 9.37 9.01
C LYS A 99 -3.01 8.50 7.76
N GLY A 100 -4.02 8.40 6.91
CA GLY A 100 -3.96 7.64 5.67
C GLY A 100 -2.91 8.19 4.71
N HIS A 101 -2.81 9.51 4.59
CA HIS A 101 -1.77 10.17 3.78
C HIS A 101 -0.37 9.93 4.35
N ASP A 102 -0.17 9.99 5.67
CA ASP A 102 1.11 9.70 6.30
C ASP A 102 1.54 8.25 6.06
N ASP A 103 0.62 7.30 6.20
CA ASP A 103 0.88 5.90 5.93
C ASP A 103 1.17 5.64 4.44
N MET A 104 0.46 6.33 3.55
CA MET A 104 0.70 6.25 2.11
C MET A 104 2.04 6.89 1.70
N TYR A 105 2.42 8.01 2.33
CA TYR A 105 3.72 8.63 2.12
C TYR A 105 4.88 7.64 2.37
N VAL A 106 4.79 6.84 3.44
CA VAL A 106 5.79 5.80 3.72
C VAL A 106 5.85 4.76 2.60
N VAL A 107 4.70 4.31 2.09
CA VAL A 107 4.64 3.36 0.98
C VAL A 107 5.26 3.95 -0.28
N HIS A 108 4.92 5.19 -0.59
CA HIS A 108 5.43 5.92 -1.75
C HIS A 108 6.94 6.20 -1.68
N ALA A 109 7.49 6.38 -0.48
CA ALA A 109 8.92 6.63 -0.30
C ALA A 109 9.81 5.45 -0.73
N PHE A 110 9.23 4.26 -0.89
CA PHE A 110 9.92 3.09 -1.46
C PHE A 110 9.88 3.02 -2.99
N ILE A 111 9.25 3.99 -3.65
CA ILE A 111 9.29 4.12 -5.11
C ILE A 111 10.44 5.07 -5.47
N ASN A 112 11.41 4.58 -6.22
CA ASN A 112 12.56 5.35 -6.64
C ASN A 112 12.22 6.33 -7.79
N GLU A 113 13.19 7.09 -8.24
CA GLU A 113 13.08 8.06 -9.33
C GLU A 113 12.68 7.45 -10.68
N ASP A 114 12.95 6.15 -10.89
CA ASP A 114 12.56 5.40 -12.08
C ASP A 114 11.13 4.82 -11.99
N GLY A 115 10.39 5.14 -10.95
CA GLY A 115 9.05 4.60 -10.70
C GLY A 115 9.04 3.16 -10.17
N ILE A 116 10.16 2.63 -9.69
CA ILE A 116 10.28 1.25 -9.22
C ILE A 116 10.01 1.20 -7.71
N ASN A 117 8.98 0.48 -7.30
CA ASN A 117 8.82 0.15 -5.88
C ASN A 117 9.83 -0.93 -5.48
N ILE A 118 10.90 -0.52 -4.84
CA ILE A 118 12.02 -1.38 -4.49
C ILE A 118 11.59 -2.51 -3.54
N ASN A 119 10.69 -2.23 -2.61
CA ASN A 119 10.16 -3.22 -1.69
C ASN A 119 9.37 -4.32 -2.43
N HIS A 120 8.51 -3.94 -3.38
CA HIS A 120 7.72 -4.90 -4.14
C HIS A 120 8.55 -5.63 -5.19
N ALA A 121 9.40 -4.91 -5.91
CA ALA A 121 10.25 -5.47 -6.96
C ALA A 121 11.22 -6.53 -6.41
N SER A 122 11.69 -6.38 -5.17
CA SER A 122 12.62 -7.32 -4.53
C SER A 122 11.97 -8.60 -4.01
N ARG A 123 10.66 -8.79 -4.18
CA ARG A 123 9.89 -9.90 -3.60
C ARG A 123 9.91 -11.19 -4.43
N GLY A 124 10.84 -11.34 -5.34
CA GLY A 124 11.06 -12.56 -6.12
C GLY A 124 9.83 -12.99 -6.90
N GLY A 125 9.37 -14.22 -6.71
CA GLY A 125 8.18 -14.75 -7.36
C GLY A 125 6.89 -14.01 -7.05
N ASN A 126 6.85 -13.23 -5.96
CA ASN A 126 5.71 -12.40 -5.57
C ASN A 126 5.76 -10.97 -6.13
N THR A 127 6.81 -10.58 -6.83
CA THR A 127 6.98 -9.22 -7.37
C THR A 127 5.75 -8.77 -8.16
N VAL A 128 5.28 -9.60 -9.09
CA VAL A 128 4.10 -9.30 -9.93
C VAL A 128 2.85 -9.12 -9.07
N ASN A 129 2.63 -10.01 -8.11
CA ASN A 129 1.45 -9.94 -7.24
C ASN A 129 1.42 -8.65 -6.41
N TYR A 130 2.53 -8.28 -5.77
CA TYR A 130 2.59 -7.04 -4.99
C TYR A 130 2.52 -5.78 -5.86
N SER A 131 3.10 -5.81 -7.06
CA SER A 131 2.98 -4.71 -8.01
C SER A 131 1.55 -4.56 -8.51
N TRP A 132 0.83 -5.68 -8.71
CA TRP A 132 -0.59 -5.68 -9.06
C TRP A 132 -1.45 -5.13 -7.90
N GLU A 133 -1.20 -5.54 -6.66
CA GLU A 133 -1.89 -4.98 -5.50
C GLU A 133 -1.72 -3.45 -5.44
N TYR A 134 -0.52 -2.95 -5.68
CA TYR A 134 -0.27 -1.52 -5.72
C TYR A 134 -1.08 -0.83 -6.83
N THR A 135 -1.09 -1.40 -8.02
CA THR A 135 -1.86 -0.87 -9.15
C THR A 135 -3.35 -0.80 -8.80
N TYR A 136 -3.90 -1.84 -8.22
CA TYR A 136 -5.30 -1.88 -7.77
C TYR A 136 -5.62 -0.76 -6.76
N TYR A 137 -4.81 -0.62 -5.71
CA TYR A 137 -5.04 0.41 -4.69
C TYR A 137 -4.83 1.83 -5.22
N SER A 138 -3.88 2.03 -6.11
CA SER A 138 -3.69 3.32 -6.78
C SER A 138 -4.87 3.70 -7.66
N SER A 139 -5.51 2.73 -8.31
CA SER A 139 -6.72 2.98 -9.10
C SER A 139 -7.89 3.40 -8.21
N LEU A 140 -8.08 2.76 -7.04
CA LEU A 140 -9.10 3.18 -6.07
C LEU A 140 -8.87 4.61 -5.57
N LEU A 141 -7.63 4.96 -5.29
CA LEU A 141 -7.29 6.33 -4.88
C LEU A 141 -7.53 7.33 -6.01
N ALA A 142 -7.19 6.96 -7.25
CA ALA A 142 -7.41 7.83 -8.39
C ALA A 142 -8.89 8.18 -8.56
N GLU A 143 -9.81 7.22 -8.41
CA GLU A 143 -11.25 7.47 -8.46
C GLU A 143 -11.72 8.44 -7.37
N ILE A 144 -11.19 8.28 -6.13
CA ILE A 144 -11.55 9.17 -5.02
C ILE A 144 -11.03 10.57 -5.27
N TYR A 145 -9.77 10.72 -5.65
CA TYR A 145 -9.18 12.03 -5.88
C TYR A 145 -9.76 12.74 -7.10
N ASP A 146 -10.13 11.99 -8.15
CA ASP A 146 -10.83 12.54 -9.32
C ASP A 146 -12.18 13.15 -8.93
N SER A 147 -12.90 12.54 -7.99
CA SER A 147 -14.17 13.07 -7.49
C SER A 147 -14.06 14.47 -6.84
N VAL A 148 -12.86 14.85 -6.41
CA VAL A 148 -12.56 16.18 -5.86
C VAL A 148 -11.68 17.03 -6.80
N GLY A 149 -11.53 16.59 -8.05
CA GLY A 149 -10.82 17.33 -9.10
C GLY A 149 -9.30 17.25 -9.02
N TYR A 150 -8.75 16.24 -8.35
CA TYR A 150 -7.32 16.03 -8.23
C TYR A 150 -6.85 14.85 -9.08
N ASP A 151 -5.98 15.11 -10.06
CA ASP A 151 -5.36 14.06 -10.87
C ASP A 151 -4.27 13.32 -10.10
N TYR A 152 -4.66 12.21 -9.48
CA TYR A 152 -3.74 11.39 -8.71
C TYR A 152 -2.65 10.73 -9.55
N PHE A 153 -2.88 10.47 -10.82
CA PHE A 153 -1.86 9.88 -11.68
C PHE A 153 -0.67 10.83 -11.93
N GLU A 154 -0.93 12.14 -11.89
CA GLU A 154 0.10 13.17 -12.00
C GLU A 154 0.75 13.52 -10.64
N HIS A 155 0.31 12.90 -9.54
CA HIS A 155 0.91 13.12 -8.22
C HIS A 155 2.39 12.74 -8.22
N THR A 156 3.23 13.68 -7.75
CA THR A 156 4.67 13.47 -7.61
C THR A 156 4.97 12.76 -6.30
N LEU A 157 5.58 11.60 -6.41
CA LEU A 157 5.97 10.76 -5.28
C LEU A 157 7.21 11.34 -4.56
N PRO A 158 7.50 10.94 -3.32
CA PRO A 158 8.55 11.53 -2.50
C PRO A 158 9.95 11.55 -3.12
N ARG A 159 10.24 10.66 -4.08
CA ARG A 159 11.53 10.58 -4.78
C ARG A 159 11.49 11.10 -6.22
N GLY A 160 10.45 11.80 -6.60
CA GLY A 160 10.36 12.52 -7.87
C GLY A 160 9.60 11.81 -8.98
N ALA A 161 9.45 10.47 -8.94
CA ALA A 161 8.61 9.78 -9.90
C ALA A 161 7.14 10.18 -9.74
N LYS A 162 6.36 10.05 -10.79
CA LYS A 162 4.90 10.20 -10.74
C LYS A 162 4.20 8.85 -10.58
N VAL A 163 2.97 8.87 -10.09
CA VAL A 163 2.16 7.65 -9.92
C VAL A 163 2.03 6.90 -11.25
N HIS A 164 1.73 7.58 -12.36
CA HIS A 164 1.60 6.93 -13.66
C HIS A 164 2.90 6.25 -14.15
N GLU A 165 4.07 6.79 -13.80
CA GLU A 165 5.37 6.19 -14.13
C GLU A 165 5.56 4.88 -13.38
N HIS A 166 5.19 4.86 -12.08
CA HIS A 166 5.20 3.63 -11.30
C HIS A 166 4.23 2.58 -11.85
N LEU A 167 3.01 2.98 -12.23
CA LEU A 167 2.04 2.06 -12.83
C LEU A 167 2.53 1.53 -14.18
N SER A 168 3.20 2.35 -14.96
CA SER A 168 3.84 1.94 -16.22
C SER A 168 4.94 0.90 -15.99
N PHE A 169 5.73 1.03 -14.92
CA PHE A 169 6.70 0.01 -14.53
C PHE A 169 6.02 -1.30 -14.15
N ASN A 170 4.96 -1.25 -13.33
CA ASN A 170 4.20 -2.45 -12.96
C ASN A 170 3.60 -3.16 -14.17
N TYR A 171 3.08 -2.40 -15.14
CA TYR A 171 2.60 -2.97 -16.40
C TYR A 171 3.71 -3.67 -17.18
N ARG A 172 4.91 -3.10 -17.23
CA ARG A 172 6.07 -3.75 -17.90
C ARG A 172 6.46 -5.06 -17.21
N LEU A 173 6.40 -5.13 -15.87
CA LEU A 173 6.64 -6.39 -15.13
C LEU A 173 5.67 -7.50 -15.55
N LEU A 174 4.41 -7.17 -15.87
CA LEU A 174 3.43 -8.14 -16.35
C LEU A 174 3.73 -8.62 -17.77
N LYS A 175 4.33 -7.79 -18.60
CA LYS A 175 4.60 -8.09 -20.01
C LYS A 175 5.96 -8.73 -20.25
N ASP A 176 6.93 -8.44 -19.40
CA ASP A 176 8.30 -8.91 -19.54
C ASP A 176 8.78 -9.69 -18.31
N PHE A 177 8.69 -11.01 -18.42
CA PHE A 177 9.18 -11.91 -17.37
C PHE A 177 10.69 -11.82 -17.13
N LYS A 178 11.47 -11.35 -18.10
CA LYS A 178 12.93 -11.13 -17.91
C LYS A 178 13.15 -9.97 -16.95
N LEU A 179 12.35 -8.92 -17.07
CA LEU A 179 12.39 -7.80 -16.14
C LEU A 179 12.02 -8.26 -14.72
N THR A 180 10.97 -9.06 -14.59
CA THR A 180 10.58 -9.66 -13.30
C THR A 180 11.71 -10.50 -12.72
N ALA A 181 12.35 -11.34 -13.52
CA ALA A 181 13.48 -12.17 -13.08
C ALA A 181 14.70 -11.34 -12.64
N GLN A 182 14.95 -10.21 -13.28
CA GLN A 182 16.02 -9.29 -12.90
C GLN A 182 15.86 -8.77 -11.48
N TRP A 183 14.62 -8.48 -11.06
CA TRP A 183 14.32 -7.98 -9.73
C TRP A 183 14.09 -9.11 -8.70
N ALA A 184 13.61 -10.27 -9.14
CA ALA A 184 13.33 -11.43 -8.30
C ALA A 184 14.58 -12.01 -7.58
N LYS A 185 15.76 -11.68 -8.03
CA LYS A 185 17.04 -12.17 -7.45
C LYS A 185 17.24 -11.85 -5.97
N TYR A 186 16.49 -10.89 -5.44
CA TYR A 186 16.59 -10.45 -4.04
C TYR A 186 15.65 -11.21 -3.09
N ASP A 187 14.67 -11.95 -3.62
CA ASP A 187 13.75 -12.73 -2.78
C ASP A 187 14.29 -14.13 -2.52
N ILE A 188 14.72 -14.38 -1.29
CA ILE A 188 15.28 -15.66 -0.88
C ILE A 188 14.26 -16.46 -0.04
N GLY A 189 13.00 -16.06 -0.02
CA GLY A 189 12.04 -16.64 0.92
C GLY A 189 10.64 -16.95 0.41
N SER A 190 10.30 -16.61 -0.80
CA SER A 190 8.98 -16.96 -1.32
C SER A 190 8.99 -18.36 -1.93
N LEU A 191 8.15 -19.22 -1.37
CA LEU A 191 7.91 -20.59 -1.83
C LEU A 191 7.16 -20.68 -3.18
N TRP A 192 7.10 -19.59 -3.94
CA TRP A 192 6.45 -19.58 -5.25
C TRP A 192 7.46 -20.02 -6.31
N LEU A 193 6.96 -20.88 -7.20
CA LEU A 193 7.66 -21.62 -8.24
C LEU A 193 8.99 -21.00 -8.67
N PRO A 194 10.09 -21.76 -8.63
CA PRO A 194 11.36 -21.31 -9.20
C PRO A 194 11.10 -20.85 -10.65
N TYR A 195 11.67 -19.73 -11.02
CA TYR A 195 11.59 -19.19 -12.39
C TYR A 195 11.83 -20.22 -13.50
N SER A 196 12.63 -21.26 -13.20
CA SER A 196 12.89 -22.40 -14.08
C SER A 196 11.66 -23.24 -14.42
N GLN A 197 10.53 -23.05 -13.70
CA GLN A 197 9.27 -23.79 -13.95
C GLN A 197 8.24 -22.94 -14.71
N ILE A 198 8.51 -21.66 -14.94
CA ILE A 198 7.73 -20.80 -15.82
C ILE A 198 8.31 -20.95 -17.22
N LYS A 199 7.93 -22.02 -17.91
CA LYS A 199 8.25 -22.22 -19.33
C LYS A 199 7.10 -21.74 -20.20
#